data_2c6e9ed0802a2f915cb13d9653fb8023
#
_entry.id   2c6e9ed0802a2f915cb13d9653fb8023
#
_cell.length_a   1.000
_cell.length_b   1.000
_cell.length_c   1.000
_cell.angle_alpha   90.00
_cell.angle_beta   90.00
_cell.angle_gamma   90.00
#
_symmetry.space_group_name_H-M   'P 1'
#
loop_
_entity.id
_entity.type
_entity.pdbx_description
1 polymer ?
#
loop_
_entity_poly.entity_id
_entity_poly.type
_entity_poly.pdbx_seq_one_letter_code
_entity_poly.pdbx_strand_id
1 'polypeptide(L)'
;MDNLDYGIIGNCKSAALVSKTGSIDWCCLPEFDSPSIFAKLLDEEIGGSFEINVDDTYNISQKYEPFTNILITSFKSGENHFEIHDFMPRFRKEGNAYHAPPELIRYFKHISGAPKFSVLYDPKLEYAIGKTESFIKKDFIASLTHDVKFDTIFLYTSFDKETIVNNSEIELTEDGYILVGYNEKLLLPPTDRAYLDLQN
;
A
#
# COMPACT_ATOMS: atom_id res chain seq x y z
N MET A 1 -9.46 -3.54 -24.83
CA MET A 1 -10.11 -3.41 -23.52
C MET A 1 -9.15 -4.04 -22.56
N ASP A 2 -8.53 -3.22 -21.77
CA ASP A 2 -7.60 -3.71 -20.75
C ASP A 2 -8.40 -4.54 -19.76
N ASN A 3 -7.83 -5.66 -19.38
CA ASN A 3 -8.51 -6.64 -18.54
C ASN A 3 -8.58 -6.05 -17.13
N LEU A 4 -9.75 -5.63 -16.66
CA LEU A 4 -9.99 -5.14 -15.29
C LEU A 4 -9.90 -6.29 -14.28
N ASP A 5 -8.78 -6.98 -14.27
CA ASP A 5 -8.52 -8.14 -13.43
C ASP A 5 -7.77 -7.70 -12.16
N TYR A 6 -8.54 -7.18 -11.20
CA TYR A 6 -8.05 -6.65 -9.93
C TYR A 6 -8.57 -7.42 -8.73
N GLY A 7 -7.69 -7.60 -7.72
CA GLY A 7 -8.13 -7.88 -6.37
C GLY A 7 -8.63 -6.60 -5.69
N ILE A 8 -9.62 -6.74 -4.79
CA ILE A 8 -10.18 -5.62 -4.03
C ILE A 8 -9.86 -5.83 -2.55
N ILE A 9 -9.27 -4.82 -1.93
CA ILE A 9 -9.14 -4.74 -0.46
C ILE A 9 -9.95 -3.55 0.05
N GLY A 10 -10.48 -3.64 1.27
CA GLY A 10 -11.29 -2.53 1.81
C GLY A 10 -11.75 -2.76 3.24
N ASN A 11 -12.23 -1.69 3.88
CA ASN A 11 -12.66 -1.68 5.28
C ASN A 11 -14.14 -1.24 5.45
N CYS A 12 -14.94 -1.27 4.38
CA CYS A 12 -16.32 -0.78 4.31
C CYS A 12 -16.48 0.75 4.42
N LYS A 13 -15.40 1.52 4.47
CA LYS A 13 -15.40 2.98 4.30
C LYS A 13 -14.70 3.38 3.02
N SER A 14 -13.64 2.66 2.67
CA SER A 14 -12.90 2.83 1.45
C SER A 14 -12.43 1.48 0.90
N ALA A 15 -11.88 1.49 -0.31
CA ALA A 15 -11.28 0.34 -0.97
C ALA A 15 -10.09 0.74 -1.84
N ALA A 16 -9.25 -0.25 -2.13
CA ALA A 16 -8.21 -0.16 -3.13
C ALA A 16 -8.28 -1.33 -4.11
N LEU A 17 -7.86 -1.09 -5.35
CA LEU A 17 -7.74 -2.09 -6.40
C LEU A 17 -6.28 -2.45 -6.60
N VAL A 18 -6.00 -3.74 -6.45
CA VAL A 18 -4.65 -4.32 -6.55
C VAL A 18 -4.57 -5.17 -7.81
N SER A 19 -3.69 -4.80 -8.74
CA SER A 19 -3.47 -5.54 -9.97
C SER A 19 -2.85 -6.92 -9.71
N LYS A 20 -2.83 -7.80 -10.71
CA LYS A 20 -2.18 -9.11 -10.62
C LYS A 20 -0.68 -9.07 -10.31
N THR A 21 -0.05 -7.96 -10.61
CA THR A 21 1.38 -7.73 -10.31
C THR A 21 1.61 -7.11 -8.94
N GLY A 22 0.54 -6.91 -8.14
CA GLY A 22 0.64 -6.30 -6.83
C GLY A 22 0.72 -4.77 -6.83
N SER A 23 0.43 -4.12 -7.95
CA SER A 23 0.31 -2.66 -8.01
C SER A 23 -1.05 -2.21 -7.49
N ILE A 24 -1.09 -1.17 -6.67
CA ILE A 24 -2.32 -0.47 -6.29
C ILE A 24 -2.54 0.65 -7.29
N ASP A 25 -3.50 0.45 -8.18
CA ASP A 25 -3.78 1.32 -9.32
C ASP A 25 -5.00 2.22 -9.09
N TRP A 26 -5.74 1.96 -8.01
CA TRP A 26 -6.85 2.79 -7.56
C TRP A 26 -7.00 2.76 -6.05
N CYS A 27 -7.12 3.93 -5.43
CA CYS A 27 -7.48 4.06 -4.01
C CYS A 27 -8.03 5.46 -3.74
N CYS A 28 -9.15 5.54 -3.01
CA CYS A 28 -9.69 6.78 -2.46
C CYS A 28 -9.57 6.77 -0.94
N LEU A 29 -9.17 7.86 -0.33
CA LEU A 29 -9.13 8.04 1.13
C LEU A 29 -9.64 9.44 1.49
N PRO A 30 -10.38 9.59 2.62
CA PRO A 30 -10.68 8.58 3.65
C PRO A 30 -11.89 7.67 3.34
N GLU A 31 -12.72 7.99 2.36
CA GLU A 31 -13.97 7.28 2.02
C GLU A 31 -14.06 6.98 0.53
N PHE A 32 -15.05 6.14 0.13
CA PHE A 32 -15.25 5.72 -1.28
C PHE A 32 -15.47 6.89 -2.25
N ASP A 33 -16.13 7.94 -1.81
CA ASP A 33 -16.46 9.14 -2.58
C ASP A 33 -15.44 10.28 -2.43
N SER A 34 -14.37 10.02 -1.70
CA SER A 34 -13.25 10.97 -1.58
C SER A 34 -12.41 11.00 -2.85
N PRO A 35 -11.66 12.08 -3.09
CA PRO A 35 -10.68 12.12 -4.16
C PRO A 35 -9.70 10.96 -4.13
N SER A 36 -9.29 10.49 -5.30
CA SER A 36 -8.30 9.42 -5.40
C SER A 36 -6.93 9.88 -4.95
N ILE A 37 -6.16 8.95 -4.36
CA ILE A 37 -4.73 9.10 -4.06
C ILE A 37 -3.86 8.33 -5.05
N PHE A 38 -4.42 7.27 -5.66
CA PHE A 38 -3.88 6.52 -6.78
C PHE A 38 -4.99 6.35 -7.80
N ALA A 39 -4.73 6.60 -9.07
CA ALA A 39 -5.71 6.55 -10.15
C ALA A 39 -5.12 6.09 -11.50
N LYS A 40 -4.02 5.32 -11.50
CA LYS A 40 -3.41 4.72 -12.69
C LYS A 40 -4.43 3.95 -13.52
N LEU A 41 -5.44 3.35 -12.90
CA LEU A 41 -6.57 2.68 -13.55
C LEU A 41 -7.31 3.59 -14.56
N LEU A 42 -7.38 4.90 -14.30
CA LEU A 42 -8.04 5.88 -15.17
C LEU A 42 -7.07 6.50 -16.17
N ASP A 43 -5.84 6.73 -15.76
CA ASP A 43 -4.81 7.33 -16.59
C ASP A 43 -3.42 6.84 -16.13
N GLU A 44 -2.75 6.09 -17.00
CA GLU A 44 -1.45 5.46 -16.70
C GLU A 44 -0.33 6.48 -16.55
N GLU A 45 -0.43 7.66 -17.19
CA GLU A 45 0.64 8.66 -17.21
C GLU A 45 0.58 9.60 -16.02
N ILE A 46 -0.64 10.01 -15.61
CA ILE A 46 -0.81 11.06 -14.59
C ILE A 46 -1.49 10.56 -13.30
N GLY A 47 -2.14 9.39 -13.33
CA GLY A 47 -2.97 8.91 -12.22
C GLY A 47 -2.21 8.51 -10.97
N GLY A 48 -0.94 8.16 -11.10
CA GLY A 48 -0.12 7.67 -10.00
C GLY A 48 -0.50 6.28 -9.51
N SER A 49 0.44 5.61 -8.86
CA SER A 49 0.31 4.22 -8.42
C SER A 49 1.19 3.90 -7.20
N PHE A 50 0.98 2.71 -6.66
CA PHE A 50 1.85 2.13 -5.66
C PHE A 50 2.27 0.72 -6.10
N GLU A 51 3.40 0.63 -6.82
CA GLU A 51 3.83 -0.59 -7.50
C GLU A 51 4.92 -1.32 -6.74
N ILE A 52 4.95 -2.64 -6.96
CA ILE A 52 6.05 -3.51 -6.55
C ILE A 52 6.66 -4.05 -7.83
N ASN A 53 7.92 -3.69 -8.08
CA ASN A 53 8.64 -4.09 -9.27
C ASN A 53 9.64 -5.18 -8.92
N VAL A 54 9.55 -6.30 -9.60
CA VAL A 54 10.47 -7.43 -9.56
C VAL A 54 11.00 -7.71 -10.97
N ASP A 55 12.07 -8.48 -11.08
CA ASP A 55 12.54 -8.90 -12.39
C ASP A 55 11.61 -9.94 -13.07
N ASP A 56 11.76 -10.14 -14.37
CA ASP A 56 10.91 -11.01 -15.19
C ASP A 56 10.98 -12.51 -14.83
N THR A 57 11.88 -12.90 -13.92
CA THR A 57 12.00 -14.30 -13.48
C THR A 57 10.96 -14.68 -12.43
N TYR A 58 10.30 -13.68 -11.81
CA TYR A 58 9.30 -13.93 -10.79
C TYR A 58 7.98 -14.39 -11.38
N ASN A 59 7.49 -15.52 -10.85
CA ASN A 59 6.11 -15.94 -11.04
C ASN A 59 5.24 -15.30 -9.95
N ILE A 60 4.22 -14.54 -10.37
CA ILE A 60 3.34 -13.80 -9.48
C ILE A 60 1.97 -14.48 -9.46
N SER A 61 1.41 -14.69 -8.26
CA SER A 61 0.08 -15.24 -8.08
C SER A 61 -0.64 -14.57 -6.92
N GLN A 62 -1.98 -14.52 -7.00
CA GLN A 62 -2.80 -13.88 -5.98
C GLN A 62 -3.89 -14.81 -5.44
N LYS A 63 -4.17 -14.69 -4.17
CA LYS A 63 -5.30 -15.33 -3.48
C LYS A 63 -5.73 -14.48 -2.30
N TYR A 64 -6.97 -14.62 -1.86
CA TYR A 64 -7.38 -14.10 -0.56
C TYR A 64 -7.04 -15.07 0.55
N GLU A 65 -6.65 -14.54 1.72
CA GLU A 65 -6.64 -15.32 2.95
C GLU A 65 -8.07 -15.79 3.26
N PRO A 66 -8.30 -17.08 3.53
CA PRO A 66 -9.64 -17.60 3.74
C PRO A 66 -10.43 -16.82 4.83
N PHE A 67 -11.67 -16.46 4.51
CA PHE A 67 -12.60 -15.74 5.38
C PHE A 67 -12.17 -14.31 5.79
N THR A 68 -11.25 -13.71 5.05
CA THR A 68 -10.77 -12.35 5.27
C THR A 68 -10.88 -11.49 4.00
N ASN A 69 -10.60 -10.19 4.13
CA ASN A 69 -10.37 -9.27 3.01
C ASN A 69 -8.88 -9.01 2.77
N ILE A 70 -8.00 -9.88 3.28
CA ILE A 70 -6.57 -9.79 3.06
C ILE A 70 -6.24 -10.42 1.72
N LEU A 71 -5.67 -9.65 0.82
CA LEU A 71 -5.18 -10.13 -0.48
C LEU A 71 -3.70 -10.48 -0.37
N ILE A 72 -3.36 -11.72 -0.66
CA ILE A 72 -1.97 -12.19 -0.68
C ILE A 72 -1.49 -12.23 -2.12
N THR A 73 -0.45 -11.44 -2.43
CA THR A 73 0.29 -11.53 -3.68
C THR A 73 1.61 -12.23 -3.41
N SER A 74 1.83 -13.41 -4.03
CA SER A 74 3.03 -14.23 -3.86
C SER A 74 3.97 -14.02 -5.03
N PHE A 75 5.24 -13.76 -4.75
CA PHE A 75 6.32 -13.52 -5.71
C PHE A 75 7.38 -14.61 -5.55
N LYS A 76 7.58 -15.45 -6.57
CA LYS A 76 8.50 -16.60 -6.49
C LYS A 76 9.41 -16.69 -7.70
N SER A 77 10.74 -16.74 -7.46
CA SER A 77 11.78 -16.93 -8.47
C SER A 77 12.88 -17.86 -7.92
N GLY A 78 12.95 -19.09 -8.41
CA GLY A 78 13.89 -20.07 -7.88
C GLY A 78 13.70 -20.33 -6.39
N GLU A 79 14.76 -20.04 -5.60
CA GLU A 79 14.73 -20.14 -4.13
C GLU A 79 14.20 -18.87 -3.45
N ASN A 80 14.09 -17.77 -4.18
CA ASN A 80 13.60 -16.48 -3.68
C ASN A 80 12.07 -16.49 -3.64
N HIS A 81 11.51 -16.24 -2.47
CA HIS A 81 10.07 -16.20 -2.29
C HIS A 81 9.68 -15.21 -1.19
N PHE A 82 8.77 -14.31 -1.51
CA PHE A 82 8.11 -13.44 -0.54
C PHE A 82 6.63 -13.28 -0.89
N GLU A 83 5.86 -12.84 0.07
CA GLU A 83 4.44 -12.52 -0.09
C GLU A 83 4.16 -11.10 0.38
N ILE A 84 3.20 -10.44 -0.26
CA ILE A 84 2.64 -9.19 0.23
C ILE A 84 1.20 -9.45 0.64
N HIS A 85 0.90 -9.13 1.90
CA HIS A 85 -0.44 -9.20 2.46
C HIS A 85 -1.00 -7.78 2.48
N ASP A 86 -1.88 -7.49 1.51
CA ASP A 86 -2.51 -6.19 1.34
C ASP A 86 -3.88 -6.17 2.01
N PHE A 87 -4.13 -5.17 2.85
CA PHE A 87 -5.42 -5.00 3.51
C PHE A 87 -5.65 -3.57 4.00
N MET A 88 -6.92 -3.27 4.28
CA MET A 88 -7.33 -2.07 5.00
C MET A 88 -7.93 -2.51 6.34
N PRO A 89 -7.43 -1.99 7.50
CA PRO A 89 -7.83 -2.47 8.80
C PRO A 89 -9.33 -2.28 9.06
N ARG A 90 -10.00 -3.34 9.51
CA ARG A 90 -11.37 -3.30 9.99
C ARG A 90 -11.61 -4.41 11.01
N PHE A 91 -11.75 -4.03 12.25
CA PHE A 91 -12.05 -4.98 13.32
C PHE A 91 -13.01 -4.39 14.34
N ARG A 92 -13.65 -5.27 15.12
CA ARG A 92 -14.64 -4.89 16.11
C ARG A 92 -13.96 -4.46 17.41
N LYS A 93 -14.33 -3.27 17.89
CA LYS A 93 -13.95 -2.77 19.22
C LYS A 93 -15.02 -3.15 20.26
N GLU A 94 -14.68 -2.96 21.54
CA GLU A 94 -15.66 -3.03 22.62
C GLU A 94 -16.86 -2.11 22.36
N GLY A 95 -18.06 -2.53 22.75
CA GLY A 95 -19.30 -1.75 22.56
C GLY A 95 -19.89 -1.78 21.15
N ASN A 96 -19.58 -2.80 20.33
CA ASN A 96 -20.06 -2.98 18.96
C ASN A 96 -19.61 -1.94 17.92
N ALA A 97 -18.70 -1.03 18.25
CA ALA A 97 -18.09 -0.14 17.29
C ALA A 97 -17.04 -0.86 16.44
N TYR A 98 -16.87 -0.44 15.18
CA TYR A 98 -15.79 -0.93 14.33
C TYR A 98 -14.65 0.08 14.27
N HIS A 99 -13.44 -0.43 14.37
CA HIS A 99 -12.24 0.30 13.98
C HIS A 99 -12.05 0.13 12.48
N ALA A 100 -12.08 1.21 11.74
CA ALA A 100 -11.87 1.24 10.30
C ALA A 100 -11.18 2.58 9.95
N PRO A 101 -9.89 2.72 10.25
CA PRO A 101 -9.13 3.93 9.97
C PRO A 101 -8.92 4.07 8.45
N PRO A 102 -8.71 5.28 7.94
CA PRO A 102 -8.38 5.51 6.53
C PRO A 102 -6.91 5.13 6.26
N GLU A 103 -6.63 3.86 6.36
CA GLU A 103 -5.29 3.30 6.26
C GLU A 103 -5.26 2.11 5.30
N LEU A 104 -4.14 1.98 4.61
CA LEU A 104 -3.81 0.88 3.72
C LEU A 104 -2.49 0.28 4.19
N ILE A 105 -2.46 -1.03 4.40
CA ILE A 105 -1.30 -1.75 4.88
C ILE A 105 -0.86 -2.77 3.84
N ARG A 106 0.44 -2.77 3.57
CA ARG A 106 1.17 -3.76 2.77
C ARG A 106 2.20 -4.42 3.67
N TYR A 107 1.93 -5.63 4.11
CA TYR A 107 2.84 -6.41 4.94
C TYR A 107 3.65 -7.36 4.07
N PHE A 108 4.97 -7.22 4.09
CA PHE A 108 5.92 -8.02 3.33
C PHE A 108 6.40 -9.18 4.19
N LYS A 109 6.04 -10.39 3.80
CA LYS A 109 6.42 -11.60 4.48
C LYS A 109 7.56 -12.28 3.75
N HIS A 110 8.71 -12.40 4.40
CA HIS A 110 9.84 -13.16 3.90
C HIS A 110 9.56 -14.67 4.04
N ILE A 111 9.69 -15.42 2.95
CA ILE A 111 9.46 -16.87 2.97
C ILE A 111 10.78 -17.62 2.80
N SER A 112 11.59 -17.28 1.79
CA SER A 112 12.89 -17.93 1.56
C SER A 112 13.80 -17.12 0.63
N GLY A 113 15.10 -17.40 0.70
CA GLY A 113 16.12 -16.79 -0.14
C GLY A 113 16.43 -15.35 0.26
N ALA A 114 16.86 -14.57 -0.71
CA ALA A 114 17.11 -13.13 -0.61
C ALA A 114 16.38 -12.41 -1.76
N PRO A 115 15.03 -12.39 -1.74
CA PRO A 115 14.26 -11.79 -2.82
C PRO A 115 14.51 -10.28 -2.90
N LYS A 116 14.52 -9.78 -4.14
CA LYS A 116 14.78 -8.38 -4.45
C LYS A 116 13.59 -7.78 -5.19
N PHE A 117 13.26 -6.55 -4.83
CA PHE A 117 12.21 -5.76 -5.47
C PHE A 117 12.49 -4.26 -5.33
N SER A 118 11.77 -3.44 -6.06
CA SER A 118 11.70 -2.00 -5.77
C SER A 118 10.24 -1.56 -5.60
N VAL A 119 10.07 -0.40 -4.98
CA VAL A 119 8.77 0.19 -4.69
C VAL A 119 8.63 1.50 -5.43
N LEU A 120 7.71 1.59 -6.38
CA LEU A 120 7.28 2.87 -6.93
C LEU A 120 6.11 3.39 -6.10
N TYR A 121 6.37 4.44 -5.31
CA TYR A 121 5.36 5.15 -4.53
C TYR A 121 5.13 6.53 -5.14
N ASP A 122 4.11 6.64 -5.98
CA ASP A 122 3.77 7.86 -6.72
C ASP A 122 2.31 8.29 -6.46
N PRO A 123 1.99 8.81 -5.25
CA PRO A 123 0.65 9.30 -4.97
C PRO A 123 0.36 10.58 -5.77
N LYS A 124 -0.87 10.66 -6.29
CA LYS A 124 -1.41 11.82 -6.99
C LYS A 124 -2.71 12.24 -6.28
N LEU A 125 -2.56 13.14 -5.33
CA LEU A 125 -3.70 13.58 -4.51
C LEU A 125 -4.70 14.40 -5.34
N GLU A 126 -5.94 14.43 -4.86
CA GLU A 126 -7.02 15.23 -5.46
C GLU A 126 -7.20 14.95 -6.97
N TYR A 127 -7.28 13.65 -7.36
CA TYR A 127 -7.42 13.23 -8.77
C TYR A 127 -6.28 13.73 -9.68
N ALA A 128 -5.08 13.91 -9.16
CA ALA A 128 -3.94 14.47 -9.87
C ALA A 128 -4.15 15.92 -10.39
N ILE A 129 -5.10 16.69 -9.83
CA ILE A 129 -5.38 18.07 -10.27
C ILE A 129 -4.20 19.00 -9.96
N GLY A 130 -3.55 18.79 -8.81
CA GLY A 130 -2.37 19.56 -8.40
C GLY A 130 -1.10 18.73 -8.39
N LYS A 131 0.04 19.40 -8.23
CA LYS A 131 1.31 18.71 -8.05
C LYS A 131 1.38 18.12 -6.64
N THR A 132 1.54 16.79 -6.54
CA THR A 132 1.85 16.11 -5.29
C THR A 132 3.37 16.05 -5.09
N GLU A 133 3.84 16.41 -3.91
CA GLU A 133 5.25 16.33 -3.51
C GLU A 133 5.41 15.49 -2.26
N SER A 134 6.45 14.64 -2.26
CA SER A 134 6.78 13.73 -1.14
C SER A 134 8.03 14.20 -0.41
N PHE A 135 7.97 14.27 0.91
CA PHE A 135 9.05 14.75 1.77
C PHE A 135 9.40 13.71 2.83
N ILE A 136 10.67 13.34 2.91
CA ILE A 136 11.17 12.48 3.97
C ILE A 136 11.21 13.25 5.29
N LYS A 137 10.59 12.67 6.32
CA LYS A 137 10.63 13.13 7.71
C LYS A 137 11.28 12.06 8.59
N LYS A 138 11.53 12.40 9.86
CA LYS A 138 12.17 11.48 10.81
C LYS A 138 11.51 10.10 10.83
N ASP A 139 10.18 10.05 10.95
CA ASP A 139 9.44 8.82 11.22
C ASP A 139 8.55 8.37 10.05
N PHE A 140 8.40 9.17 8.99
CA PHE A 140 7.50 8.91 7.85
C PHE A 140 7.91 9.67 6.59
N ILE A 141 7.29 9.32 5.46
CA ILE A 141 7.28 10.15 4.25
C ILE A 141 5.92 10.84 4.22
N ALA A 142 5.92 12.17 4.05
CA ALA A 142 4.69 12.95 3.88
C ALA A 142 4.52 13.34 2.42
N SER A 143 3.36 12.99 1.84
CA SER A 143 2.97 13.42 0.49
C SER A 143 1.81 14.38 0.60
N LEU A 144 1.93 15.54 -0.02
CA LEU A 144 0.92 16.61 0.05
C LEU A 144 0.80 17.38 -1.27
N THR A 145 -0.35 18.00 -1.50
CA THR A 145 -0.56 18.93 -2.61
C THR A 145 -0.67 20.37 -2.08
N HIS A 146 -0.20 21.33 -2.86
CA HIS A 146 -0.20 22.75 -2.49
C HIS A 146 -1.36 23.55 -3.09
N ASP A 147 -2.00 23.03 -4.14
CA ASP A 147 -2.82 23.83 -5.04
C ASP A 147 -4.33 23.73 -4.78
N VAL A 148 -4.80 22.79 -3.96
CA VAL A 148 -6.22 22.53 -3.79
C VAL A 148 -6.59 22.46 -2.30
N LYS A 149 -6.77 21.29 -1.75
CA LYS A 149 -7.06 21.05 -0.34
C LYS A 149 -5.80 20.53 0.35
N PHE A 150 -5.55 20.95 1.59
CA PHE A 150 -4.38 20.46 2.34
C PHE A 150 -4.58 19.05 2.84
N ASP A 151 -4.68 18.10 1.91
CA ASP A 151 -4.68 16.69 2.25
C ASP A 151 -3.25 16.17 2.31
N THR A 152 -2.97 15.34 3.30
CA THR A 152 -1.65 14.78 3.54
C THR A 152 -1.76 13.27 3.68
N ILE A 153 -0.95 12.56 2.93
CA ILE A 153 -0.75 11.13 3.09
C ILE A 153 0.56 10.90 3.83
N PHE A 154 0.53 10.07 4.87
CA PHE A 154 1.68 9.65 5.64
C PHE A 154 2.03 8.21 5.32
N LEU A 155 3.23 7.97 4.80
CA LEU A 155 3.76 6.63 4.59
C LEU A 155 4.75 6.30 5.71
N TYR A 156 4.46 5.24 6.44
CA TYR A 156 5.34 4.62 7.44
C TYR A 156 5.87 3.30 6.89
N THR A 157 7.13 2.99 7.16
CA THR A 157 7.77 1.80 6.62
C THR A 157 8.89 1.30 7.52
N SER A 158 9.12 -0.01 7.52
CA SER A 158 10.31 -0.64 8.09
C SER A 158 11.54 -0.54 7.18
N PHE A 159 11.32 -0.24 5.89
CA PHE A 159 12.40 -0.05 4.93
C PHE A 159 13.01 1.34 5.04
N ASP A 160 14.21 1.51 4.48
CA ASP A 160 14.80 2.83 4.39
C ASP A 160 13.96 3.77 3.50
N LYS A 161 13.64 4.94 4.01
CA LYS A 161 12.76 5.90 3.35
C LYS A 161 13.36 6.50 2.08
N GLU A 162 14.67 6.67 2.04
CA GLU A 162 15.35 7.15 0.82
C GLU A 162 15.27 6.10 -0.29
N THR A 163 15.39 4.82 0.06
CA THR A 163 15.21 3.71 -0.87
C THR A 163 13.80 3.71 -1.49
N ILE A 164 12.75 3.95 -0.69
CA ILE A 164 11.37 4.06 -1.19
C ILE A 164 11.22 5.26 -2.12
N VAL A 165 11.67 6.46 -1.70
CA VAL A 165 11.49 7.69 -2.50
C VAL A 165 12.27 7.63 -3.82
N ASN A 166 13.44 6.99 -3.82
CA ASN A 166 14.28 6.86 -5.01
C ASN A 166 13.95 5.63 -5.87
N ASN A 167 12.92 4.85 -5.51
CA ASN A 167 12.57 3.59 -6.18
C ASN A 167 13.78 2.65 -6.33
N SER A 168 14.62 2.60 -5.31
CA SER A 168 15.85 1.78 -5.30
C SER A 168 15.53 0.33 -4.93
N GLU A 169 16.44 -0.60 -5.28
CA GLU A 169 16.30 -2.01 -4.97
C GLU A 169 16.36 -2.27 -3.45
N ILE A 170 15.46 -3.11 -2.98
CA ILE A 170 15.37 -3.62 -1.61
C ILE A 170 15.63 -5.12 -1.65
N GLU A 171 16.52 -5.61 -0.81
CA GLU A 171 16.70 -7.03 -0.53
C GLU A 171 15.93 -7.38 0.75
N LEU A 172 14.95 -8.28 0.66
CA LEU A 172 14.13 -8.69 1.79
C LEU A 172 14.80 -9.87 2.51
N THR A 173 15.29 -9.63 3.74
CA THR A 173 15.90 -10.64 4.59
C THR A 173 15.07 -10.99 5.83
N GLU A 174 14.08 -10.18 6.13
CA GLU A 174 13.13 -10.34 7.23
C GLU A 174 11.77 -9.71 6.84
N ASP A 175 10.75 -9.95 7.63
CA ASP A 175 9.43 -9.35 7.40
C ASP A 175 9.49 -7.83 7.49
N GLY A 176 8.71 -7.17 6.62
CA GLY A 176 8.64 -5.72 6.58
C GLY A 176 7.23 -5.21 6.39
N TYR A 177 7.04 -3.90 6.42
CA TYR A 177 5.74 -3.29 6.15
C TYR A 177 5.87 -1.92 5.51
N ILE A 178 4.81 -1.54 4.79
CA ILE A 178 4.51 -0.16 4.42
C ILE A 178 3.06 0.10 4.81
N LEU A 179 2.82 1.18 5.54
CA LEU A 179 1.50 1.64 5.95
C LEU A 179 1.29 3.05 5.42
N VAL A 180 0.19 3.24 4.72
CA VAL A 180 -0.25 4.54 4.22
C VAL A 180 -1.46 4.99 5.01
N GLY A 181 -1.41 6.16 5.63
CA GLY A 181 -2.49 6.78 6.41
C GLY A 181 -2.86 8.16 5.90
N TYR A 182 -4.12 8.56 6.07
CA TYR A 182 -4.66 9.83 5.58
C TYR A 182 -4.86 10.82 6.73
N ASN A 183 -4.28 12.01 6.58
CA ASN A 183 -4.42 13.21 7.43
C ASN A 183 -4.11 13.07 8.93
N GLU A 184 -4.00 11.86 9.48
CA GLU A 184 -3.68 11.62 10.88
C GLU A 184 -2.33 10.95 11.05
N LYS A 185 -1.50 11.49 11.94
CA LYS A 185 -0.23 10.86 12.31
C LYS A 185 -0.47 9.74 13.30
N LEU A 186 0.21 8.63 13.09
CA LEU A 186 0.16 7.51 14.02
C LEU A 186 0.84 7.87 15.34
N LEU A 187 0.18 7.53 16.45
CA LEU A 187 0.68 7.72 17.82
C LEU A 187 1.47 6.52 18.33
N LEU A 188 1.29 5.33 17.72
CA LEU A 188 1.97 4.09 18.09
C LEU A 188 3.03 3.72 17.06
N PRO A 189 4.09 2.98 17.45
CA PRO A 189 5.05 2.45 16.50
C PRO A 189 4.34 1.64 15.41
N PRO A 190 4.56 1.96 14.14
CA PRO A 190 3.84 1.31 13.03
C PRO A 190 4.09 -0.20 12.94
N THR A 191 5.25 -0.67 13.38
CA THR A 191 5.62 -2.11 13.40
C THR A 191 4.65 -2.95 14.20
N ASP A 192 4.42 -2.56 15.45
CA ASP A 192 3.53 -3.31 16.34
C ASP A 192 2.09 -3.26 15.85
N ARG A 193 1.70 -2.13 15.25
CA ARG A 193 0.37 -1.93 14.74
C ARG A 193 0.09 -2.76 13.49
N ALA A 194 0.96 -2.75 12.49
CA ALA A 194 0.78 -3.51 11.25
C ALA A 194 0.69 -5.02 11.54
N TYR A 195 1.49 -5.53 12.48
CA TYR A 195 1.43 -6.92 12.90
C TYR A 195 0.14 -7.25 13.66
N LEU A 196 -0.28 -6.40 14.60
CA LEU A 196 -1.52 -6.59 15.35
C LEU A 196 -2.77 -6.49 14.45
N ASP A 197 -2.77 -5.56 13.50
CA ASP A 197 -3.87 -5.39 12.56
C ASP A 197 -3.98 -6.58 11.58
N LEU A 198 -2.87 -7.24 11.26
CA LEU A 198 -2.88 -8.47 10.46
C LEU A 198 -3.46 -9.68 11.23
N GLN A 199 -3.35 -9.69 12.57
CA GLN A 199 -3.85 -10.79 13.40
C GLN A 199 -5.32 -10.63 13.83
N ASN A 200 -5.92 -9.45 13.70
CA ASN A 200 -7.31 -9.15 14.05
C ASN A 200 -8.26 -9.27 12.87
#